data_04c5fc987b920f8a1deb3caf0585c06c
#
_entry.id   04c5fc987b920f8a1deb3caf0585c06c
#
_cell.length_a   1.000
_cell.length_b   1.000
_cell.length_c   1.000
_cell.angle_alpha   90.00
_cell.angle_beta   90.00
_cell.angle_gamma   90.00
#
_symmetry.space_group_name_H-M   'P 1'
#
loop_
_entity.id
_entity.type
_entity.pdbx_description
1 polymer ?
#
loop_
_entity_poly.entity_id
_entity_poly.type
_entity_poly.pdbx_seq_one_letter_code
_entity_poly.pdbx_strand_id
1 'polypeptide(L)'
;DLLSGLSETAYNNTVSIGQLKSATDEGMVSELKNYIANLNTTGNIALNITKATSFLKSQHKELESQMVPEAARTYTSLLSEIRNTEKEIASPEYENQIQAYQRMRVEVKDTLEVKQKEKEELIQKVARGKQVLANNQFTDQDSITAYSIKTQGTFDEYTEAKEVCGRKSKKILSVLSLVIATLLLCGAGAVYYLGDSNYLTAAYGMDSLVYIAAAVGAAIIFYLIGLILYLRLRHRQKDMELSAKVLQEIFSRHLGDTAISMDAMRAFQARMAEFTRLSSAIAKSETAIEQKAAEITELQGRQETCGEVIEKQQKTQWELEKKLEHLSACKTQAEGLKHILAENDRIREEL
;
A
#
# COMPACT_ATOMS: atom_id res chain seq x y z
N ASP A 1 51.21 -14.22 84.64
CA ASP A 1 50.19 -15.22 84.36
C ASP A 1 49.88 -16.01 85.63
N LEU A 2 48.85 -15.61 86.40
CA LEU A 2 48.51 -16.18 87.72
C LEU A 2 47.95 -17.61 87.69
N LEU A 3 47.63 -18.12 86.52
CA LEU A 3 46.96 -19.41 86.32
C LEU A 3 47.82 -20.47 85.55
N SER A 4 49.12 -20.18 85.38
CA SER A 4 50.13 -21.16 84.87
C SER A 4 49.66 -22.01 83.69
N GLY A 5 48.93 -21.45 82.69
CA GLY A 5 48.51 -22.16 81.52
C GLY A 5 47.24 -23.02 81.63
N LEU A 6 46.46 -22.88 82.72
CA LEU A 6 45.16 -23.50 82.82
C LEU A 6 44.12 -22.87 81.84
N SER A 7 43.44 -23.71 81.09
CA SER A 7 42.30 -23.22 80.28
C SER A 7 41.12 -22.78 81.16
N GLU A 8 40.25 -21.90 80.65
CA GLU A 8 39.03 -21.48 81.34
C GLU A 8 38.17 -22.70 81.76
N THR A 9 38.06 -23.72 80.89
CA THR A 9 37.32 -24.97 81.14
C THR A 9 38.02 -25.75 82.32
N ALA A 10 39.32 -25.88 82.26
CA ALA A 10 40.09 -26.57 83.36
C ALA A 10 39.97 -25.83 84.66
N TYR A 11 40.06 -24.48 84.67
CA TYR A 11 39.86 -23.66 85.82
C TYR A 11 38.46 -23.78 86.47
N ASN A 12 37.42 -23.73 85.67
CA ASN A 12 36.03 -23.82 86.14
C ASN A 12 35.67 -25.25 86.62
N ASN A 13 36.38 -26.27 86.24
CA ASN A 13 36.14 -27.64 86.65
C ASN A 13 37.09 -28.14 87.76
N THR A 14 38.14 -27.41 88.05
CA THR A 14 39.12 -27.84 89.11
C THR A 14 39.32 -26.81 90.24
N VAL A 15 39.42 -25.54 89.92
CA VAL A 15 39.70 -24.48 90.86
C VAL A 15 38.48 -23.67 91.31
N SER A 16 37.53 -23.49 90.42
CA SER A 16 36.30 -22.72 90.67
C SER A 16 35.08 -23.58 90.42
N ILE A 17 34.81 -24.55 91.30
CA ILE A 17 33.63 -25.40 91.26
C ILE A 17 32.42 -24.62 91.78
N GLY A 18 31.50 -24.29 90.88
CA GLY A 18 30.21 -23.64 91.21
C GLY A 18 29.29 -24.57 92.03
N GLN A 19 28.42 -23.99 92.89
CA GLN A 19 27.40 -24.71 93.58
C GLN A 19 26.51 -25.52 92.60
N LEU A 20 26.36 -26.80 92.87
CA LEU A 20 25.56 -27.75 92.06
C LEU A 20 26.22 -28.15 90.70
N LYS A 21 27.45 -27.86 90.42
CA LYS A 21 28.17 -28.28 89.19
C LYS A 21 29.34 -29.22 89.54
N SER A 22 29.04 -30.39 90.10
CA SER A 22 30.04 -31.38 90.46
C SER A 22 30.30 -32.43 89.32
N ALA A 23 29.54 -32.34 88.26
CA ALA A 23 29.76 -33.23 87.06
C ALA A 23 30.88 -32.61 86.24
N THR A 24 31.85 -33.41 85.80
CA THR A 24 32.92 -33.01 84.88
C THR A 24 32.30 -32.69 83.52
N ASP A 25 32.51 -31.45 83.03
CA ASP A 25 32.05 -30.99 81.77
C ASP A 25 32.72 -31.79 80.59
N GLU A 26 31.96 -32.07 79.54
CA GLU A 26 32.49 -32.73 78.35
C GLU A 26 33.70 -32.04 77.73
N GLY A 27 33.82 -30.72 77.90
CA GLY A 27 34.99 -29.94 77.57
C GLY A 27 36.24 -30.38 78.31
N MET A 28 36.16 -30.61 79.67
CA MET A 28 37.24 -31.10 80.50
C MET A 28 37.61 -32.55 80.15
N VAL A 29 36.63 -33.38 79.87
CA VAL A 29 36.89 -34.79 79.39
C VAL A 29 37.64 -34.79 78.03
N SER A 30 37.33 -33.91 77.18
CA SER A 30 38.00 -33.71 75.91
C SER A 30 39.43 -33.17 76.08
N GLU A 31 39.63 -32.19 76.95
CA GLU A 31 40.97 -31.67 77.31
C GLU A 31 41.84 -32.73 77.96
N LEU A 32 41.30 -33.47 78.93
CA LEU A 32 42.02 -34.58 79.59
C LEU A 32 42.41 -35.70 78.65
N LYS A 33 41.52 -36.09 77.70
CA LYS A 33 41.82 -37.05 76.65
C LYS A 33 42.94 -36.55 75.73
N ASN A 34 42.91 -35.27 75.39
CA ASN A 34 43.96 -34.65 74.58
C ASN A 34 45.30 -34.57 75.36
N TYR A 35 45.25 -34.26 76.68
CA TYR A 35 46.42 -34.23 77.54
C TYR A 35 47.08 -35.63 77.64
N ILE A 36 46.29 -36.68 77.89
CA ILE A 36 46.76 -38.08 77.97
C ILE A 36 47.30 -38.55 76.62
N ALA A 37 46.64 -38.27 75.51
CA ALA A 37 47.08 -38.58 74.19
C ALA A 37 48.42 -37.89 73.90
N ASN A 38 48.60 -36.63 74.21
CA ASN A 38 49.85 -35.92 74.02
C ASN A 38 51.01 -36.47 74.92
N LEU A 39 50.70 -36.81 76.12
CA LEU A 39 51.68 -37.33 77.08
C LEU A 39 52.17 -38.71 76.58
N ASN A 40 51.28 -39.61 76.15
CA ASN A 40 51.60 -40.96 75.69
C ASN A 40 52.30 -40.96 74.35
N THR A 41 52.09 -40.03 73.43
CA THR A 41 52.67 -40.06 72.08
C THR A 41 53.95 -39.24 71.98
N THR A 42 54.10 -38.12 72.65
CA THR A 42 55.26 -37.24 72.49
C THR A 42 56.05 -36.98 73.74
N GLY A 43 55.56 -37.38 74.96
CA GLY A 43 56.17 -37.11 76.21
C GLY A 43 56.18 -35.57 76.61
N ASN A 44 55.58 -34.70 75.78
CA ASN A 44 55.58 -33.28 75.94
C ASN A 44 54.14 -32.75 76.16
N ILE A 45 53.87 -32.24 77.26
CA ILE A 45 52.58 -31.71 77.71
C ILE A 45 52.13 -30.48 76.89
N ALA A 46 53.11 -29.72 76.42
CA ALA A 46 52.83 -28.49 75.61
C ALA A 46 52.41 -28.76 74.15
N LEU A 47 52.63 -29.95 73.67
CA LEU A 47 52.38 -30.30 72.33
C LEU A 47 50.96 -30.97 72.12
N ASN A 48 50.04 -30.20 71.69
CA ASN A 48 48.68 -30.72 71.49
C ASN A 48 48.56 -31.34 70.08
N ILE A 49 48.83 -32.68 69.99
CA ILE A 49 48.82 -33.44 68.74
C ILE A 49 47.45 -33.38 68.06
N THR A 50 46.35 -33.38 68.83
CA THR A 50 45.02 -33.31 68.27
C THR A 50 44.73 -31.90 67.65
N LYS A 51 45.19 -30.85 68.30
CA LYS A 51 45.10 -29.48 67.73
C LYS A 51 46.04 -29.35 66.53
N ALA A 52 47.26 -29.86 66.64
CA ALA A 52 48.20 -29.88 65.52
C ALA A 52 47.65 -30.64 64.29
N THR A 53 47.08 -31.82 64.55
CA THR A 53 46.46 -32.66 63.49
C THR A 53 45.21 -31.98 62.89
N SER A 54 44.36 -31.35 63.71
CA SER A 54 43.20 -30.60 63.22
C SER A 54 43.61 -29.36 62.45
N PHE A 55 44.65 -28.66 62.91
CA PHE A 55 45.22 -27.50 62.19
C PHE A 55 45.84 -27.93 60.86
N LEU A 56 46.64 -29.00 60.86
CA LEU A 56 47.21 -29.53 59.63
C LEU A 56 46.14 -30.05 58.66
N LYS A 57 45.08 -30.71 59.16
CA LYS A 57 43.92 -31.10 58.36
C LYS A 57 43.15 -29.89 57.81
N SER A 58 43.03 -28.82 58.61
CA SER A 58 42.36 -27.60 58.08
C SER A 58 43.23 -26.88 57.06
N GLN A 59 44.55 -26.80 57.29
CA GLN A 59 45.53 -26.27 56.34
C GLN A 59 45.60 -27.13 55.07
N HIS A 60 45.60 -28.46 55.20
CA HIS A 60 45.55 -29.36 54.07
C HIS A 60 44.26 -29.16 53.26
N LYS A 61 43.12 -29.05 53.94
CA LYS A 61 41.81 -28.81 53.27
C LYS A 61 41.74 -27.39 52.64
N GLU A 62 42.37 -26.41 53.26
CA GLU A 62 42.49 -25.06 52.70
C GLU A 62 43.42 -25.02 51.51
N LEU A 63 44.57 -25.67 51.59
CA LEU A 63 45.48 -25.88 50.45
C LEU A 63 44.84 -26.75 49.34
N GLU A 64 44.11 -27.80 49.72
CA GLU A 64 43.34 -28.61 48.78
C GLU A 64 42.25 -27.79 48.08
N SER A 65 41.58 -26.89 48.83
CA SER A 65 40.57 -25.97 48.24
C SER A 65 41.21 -24.90 47.36
N GLN A 66 42.45 -24.51 47.63
CA GLN A 66 43.26 -23.61 46.79
C GLN A 66 43.92 -24.35 45.66
N MET A 67 44.22 -25.68 45.82
CA MET A 67 44.78 -26.58 44.82
C MET A 67 43.77 -27.27 43.94
N VAL A 68 42.42 -27.07 44.09
CA VAL A 68 41.47 -27.29 42.99
C VAL A 68 41.79 -26.21 41.96
N PRO A 69 42.60 -26.57 40.97
CA PRO A 69 43.31 -25.53 40.25
C PRO A 69 42.32 -24.65 39.56
N GLU A 70 42.61 -23.38 39.55
CA GLU A 70 41.95 -22.37 38.68
C GLU A 70 41.76 -22.96 37.28
N ALA A 71 42.68 -23.78 36.81
CA ALA A 71 42.63 -24.61 35.61
C ALA A 71 41.44 -25.61 35.58
N ALA A 72 41.09 -26.29 36.70
CA ALA A 72 39.99 -27.25 36.71
C ALA A 72 38.61 -26.53 36.74
N ARG A 73 38.52 -25.40 37.42
CA ARG A 73 37.32 -24.52 37.40
C ARG A 73 37.16 -23.91 36.00
N THR A 74 38.24 -23.40 35.41
CA THR A 74 38.24 -22.84 34.08
C THR A 74 37.87 -23.91 33.03
N TYR A 75 38.39 -25.14 33.15
CA TYR A 75 38.08 -26.28 32.28
C TYR A 75 36.58 -26.66 32.37
N THR A 76 36.01 -26.76 33.59
CA THR A 76 34.59 -27.08 33.78
C THR A 76 33.68 -25.94 33.30
N SER A 77 34.09 -24.70 33.50
CA SER A 77 33.39 -23.52 32.95
C SER A 77 33.42 -23.53 31.44
N LEU A 78 34.57 -23.75 30.82
CA LEU A 78 34.69 -23.84 29.37
C LEU A 78 33.87 -25.00 28.79
N LEU A 79 33.85 -26.19 29.44
CA LEU A 79 32.99 -27.31 29.01
C LEU A 79 31.53 -26.98 29.07
N SER A 80 31.09 -26.26 30.11
CA SER A 80 29.67 -25.84 30.23
C SER A 80 29.32 -24.80 29.16
N GLU A 81 30.25 -23.89 28.87
CA GLU A 81 30.04 -22.85 27.85
C GLU A 81 30.03 -23.47 26.43
N ILE A 82 30.94 -24.42 26.14
CA ILE A 82 30.90 -25.16 24.88
C ILE A 82 29.58 -25.90 24.70
N ARG A 83 29.14 -26.65 25.72
CA ARG A 83 27.86 -27.38 25.65
C ARG A 83 26.66 -26.44 25.46
N ASN A 84 26.66 -25.29 26.10
CA ASN A 84 25.61 -24.31 25.94
C ASN A 84 25.60 -23.68 24.54
N THR A 85 26.79 -23.36 24.01
CA THR A 85 26.96 -22.83 22.65
C THR A 85 26.60 -23.89 21.59
N GLU A 86 26.98 -25.15 21.78
CA GLU A 86 26.58 -26.26 20.92
C GLU A 86 25.07 -26.47 20.91
N LYS A 87 24.41 -26.38 22.08
CA LYS A 87 22.95 -26.45 22.17
C LYS A 87 22.26 -25.28 21.48
N GLU A 88 22.82 -24.08 21.60
CA GLU A 88 22.30 -22.88 20.97
C GLU A 88 22.41 -23.00 19.43
N ILE A 89 23.57 -23.45 18.91
CA ILE A 89 23.77 -23.69 17.47
C ILE A 89 22.86 -24.81 16.95
N ALA A 90 22.78 -25.93 17.71
CA ALA A 90 21.95 -27.08 17.35
C ALA A 90 20.47 -26.89 17.69
N SER A 91 20.08 -25.72 18.18
CA SER A 91 18.67 -25.44 18.46
C SER A 91 17.87 -25.54 17.17
N PRO A 92 16.91 -26.46 17.07
CA PRO A 92 16.05 -26.60 15.89
C PRO A 92 15.24 -25.33 15.62
N GLU A 93 15.22 -24.42 16.56
CA GLU A 93 14.52 -23.15 16.49
C GLU A 93 15.14 -22.20 15.45
N TYR A 94 16.47 -22.11 15.39
CA TYR A 94 17.19 -21.30 14.39
C TYR A 94 17.00 -21.83 12.96
N GLU A 95 17.20 -23.12 12.77
CA GLU A 95 17.07 -23.77 11.47
C GLU A 95 15.62 -23.72 10.97
N ASN A 96 14.66 -24.00 11.86
CA ASN A 96 13.24 -23.92 11.55
C ASN A 96 12.79 -22.48 11.22
N GLN A 97 13.32 -21.49 11.94
CA GLN A 97 13.02 -20.08 11.66
C GLN A 97 13.62 -19.64 10.31
N ILE A 98 14.88 -19.96 10.03
CA ILE A 98 15.50 -19.65 8.74
C ILE A 98 14.73 -20.29 7.59
N GLN A 99 14.37 -21.56 7.70
CA GLN A 99 13.59 -22.28 6.70
C GLN A 99 12.17 -21.68 6.54
N ALA A 100 11.53 -21.29 7.63
CA ALA A 100 10.22 -20.65 7.60
C ALA A 100 10.27 -19.29 6.86
N TYR A 101 11.27 -18.46 7.15
CA TYR A 101 11.46 -17.18 6.46
C TYR A 101 11.87 -17.36 4.99
N GLN A 102 12.66 -18.38 4.67
CA GLN A 102 12.99 -18.72 3.28
C GLN A 102 11.75 -19.14 2.49
N ARG A 103 10.89 -20.00 3.06
CA ARG A 103 9.61 -20.38 2.44
C ARG A 103 8.70 -19.16 2.24
N MET A 104 8.56 -18.34 3.27
CA MET A 104 7.78 -17.10 3.18
C MET A 104 8.33 -16.16 2.10
N ARG A 105 9.65 -16.03 1.99
CA ARG A 105 10.29 -15.22 0.94
C ARG A 105 9.98 -15.73 -0.46
N VAL A 106 9.98 -17.04 -0.67
CA VAL A 106 9.62 -17.67 -1.95
C VAL A 106 8.14 -17.42 -2.25
N GLU A 107 7.24 -17.67 -1.31
CA GLU A 107 5.78 -17.45 -1.46
C GLU A 107 5.47 -15.98 -1.79
N VAL A 108 6.10 -15.03 -1.08
CA VAL A 108 5.96 -13.61 -1.35
C VAL A 108 6.48 -13.26 -2.74
N LYS A 109 7.62 -13.84 -3.17
CA LYS A 109 8.16 -13.64 -4.51
C LYS A 109 7.21 -14.12 -5.59
N ASP A 110 6.66 -15.33 -5.45
CA ASP A 110 5.72 -15.90 -6.42
C ASP A 110 4.43 -15.06 -6.50
N THR A 111 3.91 -14.63 -5.33
CA THR A 111 2.75 -13.74 -5.26
C THR A 111 3.03 -12.40 -5.93
N LEU A 112 4.22 -11.85 -5.73
CA LEU A 112 4.65 -10.58 -6.32
C LEU A 112 4.72 -10.67 -7.84
N GLU A 113 5.27 -11.76 -8.38
CA GLU A 113 5.34 -12.00 -9.83
C GLU A 113 3.94 -12.07 -10.46
N VAL A 114 3.00 -12.79 -9.82
CA VAL A 114 1.60 -12.85 -10.27
C VAL A 114 0.95 -11.47 -10.26
N LYS A 115 1.11 -10.70 -9.17
CA LYS A 115 0.54 -9.36 -9.04
C LYS A 115 1.14 -8.37 -10.06
N GLN A 116 2.43 -8.46 -10.33
CA GLN A 116 3.09 -7.64 -11.36
C GLN A 116 2.52 -7.95 -12.75
N LYS A 117 2.33 -9.22 -13.08
CA LYS A 117 1.76 -9.64 -14.35
C LYS A 117 0.31 -9.16 -14.51
N GLU A 118 -0.52 -9.31 -13.49
CA GLU A 118 -1.89 -8.80 -13.49
C GLU A 118 -1.94 -7.27 -13.68
N LYS A 119 -1.05 -6.53 -13.03
CA LYS A 119 -0.91 -5.08 -13.21
C LYS A 119 -0.54 -4.72 -14.65
N GLU A 120 0.42 -5.43 -15.23
CA GLU A 120 0.85 -5.24 -16.62
C GLU A 120 -0.29 -5.47 -17.63
N GLU A 121 -1.07 -6.55 -17.43
CA GLU A 121 -2.25 -6.83 -18.26
C GLU A 121 -3.30 -5.72 -18.17
N LEU A 122 -3.54 -5.17 -16.99
CA LEU A 122 -4.44 -4.03 -16.79
C LEU A 122 -3.92 -2.77 -17.51
N ILE A 123 -2.63 -2.47 -17.40
CA ILE A 123 -2.00 -1.34 -18.09
C ILE A 123 -2.18 -1.47 -19.59
N GLN A 124 -1.97 -2.66 -20.18
CA GLN A 124 -2.19 -2.90 -21.60
C GLN A 124 -3.66 -2.73 -22.01
N LYS A 125 -4.61 -3.19 -21.18
CA LYS A 125 -6.05 -2.99 -21.43
C LYS A 125 -6.42 -1.51 -21.41
N VAL A 126 -5.92 -0.75 -20.43
CA VAL A 126 -6.12 0.69 -20.34
C VAL A 126 -5.52 1.41 -21.54
N ALA A 127 -4.30 1.06 -21.95
CA ALA A 127 -3.64 1.65 -23.10
C ALA A 127 -4.45 1.43 -24.40
N ARG A 128 -4.93 0.21 -24.63
CA ARG A 128 -5.80 -0.11 -25.79
C ARG A 128 -7.11 0.68 -25.72
N GLY A 129 -7.74 0.76 -24.56
CA GLY A 129 -8.97 1.53 -24.37
C GLY A 129 -8.78 3.02 -24.64
N LYS A 130 -7.72 3.62 -24.11
CA LYS A 130 -7.35 5.03 -24.37
C LYS A 130 -7.06 5.27 -25.86
N GLN A 131 -6.40 4.34 -26.53
CA GLN A 131 -6.15 4.44 -27.96
C GLN A 131 -7.45 4.44 -28.77
N VAL A 132 -8.43 3.62 -28.40
CA VAL A 132 -9.76 3.62 -29.05
C VAL A 132 -10.46 4.95 -28.85
N LEU A 133 -10.44 5.53 -27.64
CA LEU A 133 -11.00 6.85 -27.37
C LEU A 133 -10.29 7.94 -28.18
N ALA A 134 -8.96 7.94 -28.18
CA ALA A 134 -8.14 8.92 -28.89
C ALA A 134 -8.35 8.89 -30.40
N ASN A 135 -8.49 7.69 -30.99
CA ASN A 135 -8.81 7.52 -32.40
C ASN A 135 -10.16 8.14 -32.77
N ASN A 136 -11.09 8.24 -31.80
CA ASN A 136 -12.39 8.91 -31.97
C ASN A 136 -12.38 10.36 -31.44
N GLN A 137 -11.20 10.92 -31.13
CA GLN A 137 -11.01 12.28 -30.64
C GLN A 137 -11.64 12.56 -29.26
N PHE A 138 -11.79 11.53 -28.45
CA PHE A 138 -12.25 11.65 -27.05
C PHE A 138 -11.09 11.51 -26.08
N THR A 139 -11.05 12.38 -25.09
CA THR A 139 -10.04 12.35 -24.02
C THR A 139 -10.58 11.71 -22.74
N ASP A 140 -11.82 12.06 -22.41
CA ASP A 140 -12.49 11.71 -21.17
C ASP A 140 -14.01 11.56 -21.35
N GLN A 141 -14.69 11.23 -20.26
CA GLN A 141 -16.15 11.08 -20.26
C GLN A 141 -16.87 12.40 -20.55
N ASP A 142 -16.31 13.52 -20.08
CA ASP A 142 -16.92 14.84 -20.27
C ASP A 142 -16.86 15.27 -21.74
N SER A 143 -15.77 14.97 -22.43
CA SER A 143 -15.63 15.22 -23.87
C SER A 143 -16.66 14.43 -24.68
N ILE A 144 -16.92 13.16 -24.34
CA ILE A 144 -17.95 12.34 -25.00
C ILE A 144 -19.34 12.92 -24.75
N THR A 145 -19.62 13.30 -23.50
CA THR A 145 -20.92 13.86 -23.12
C THR A 145 -21.17 15.20 -23.79
N ALA A 146 -20.18 16.10 -23.80
CA ALA A 146 -20.26 17.40 -24.47
C ALA A 146 -20.49 17.23 -25.99
N TYR A 147 -19.76 16.28 -26.61
CA TYR A 147 -19.91 15.98 -28.02
C TYR A 147 -21.31 15.43 -28.33
N SER A 148 -21.85 14.54 -27.50
CA SER A 148 -23.20 13.98 -27.63
C SER A 148 -24.27 15.06 -27.50
N ILE A 149 -24.18 15.93 -26.50
CA ILE A 149 -25.14 17.05 -26.28
C ILE A 149 -25.11 18.02 -27.48
N LYS A 150 -23.91 18.38 -27.94
CA LYS A 150 -23.75 19.27 -29.10
C LYS A 150 -24.39 18.68 -30.35
N THR A 151 -24.15 17.38 -30.59
CA THR A 151 -24.73 16.69 -31.75
C THR A 151 -26.24 16.57 -31.66
N GLN A 152 -26.78 16.32 -30.45
CA GLN A 152 -28.22 16.33 -30.20
C GLN A 152 -28.82 17.71 -30.51
N GLY A 153 -28.21 18.79 -30.00
CA GLY A 153 -28.66 20.15 -30.28
C GLY A 153 -28.68 20.46 -31.78
N THR A 154 -27.62 20.07 -32.51
CA THR A 154 -27.59 20.26 -33.97
C THR A 154 -28.66 19.41 -34.69
N PHE A 155 -28.99 18.22 -34.18
CA PHE A 155 -30.06 17.37 -34.71
C PHE A 155 -31.44 18.00 -34.46
N ASP A 156 -31.67 18.55 -33.28
CA ASP A 156 -32.92 19.23 -32.93
C ASP A 156 -33.14 20.49 -33.79
N GLU A 157 -32.07 21.28 -33.99
CA GLU A 157 -32.08 22.42 -34.92
C GLU A 157 -32.42 22.02 -36.35
N TYR A 158 -31.77 20.90 -36.85
CA TYR A 158 -32.06 20.35 -38.16
C TYR A 158 -33.52 19.92 -38.30
N THR A 159 -34.04 19.16 -37.30
CA THR A 159 -35.41 18.65 -37.34
C THR A 159 -36.45 19.81 -37.28
N GLU A 160 -36.23 20.81 -36.44
CA GLU A 160 -37.07 21.99 -36.41
C GLU A 160 -37.05 22.77 -37.74
N ALA A 161 -35.85 23.01 -38.28
CA ALA A 161 -35.72 23.69 -39.57
C ALA A 161 -36.38 22.89 -40.70
N LYS A 162 -36.25 21.56 -40.74
CA LYS A 162 -36.87 20.66 -41.70
C LYS A 162 -38.39 20.70 -41.59
N GLU A 163 -38.96 20.71 -40.39
CA GLU A 163 -40.39 20.82 -40.15
C GLU A 163 -40.94 22.18 -40.63
N VAL A 164 -40.25 23.25 -40.31
CA VAL A 164 -40.62 24.60 -40.75
C VAL A 164 -40.56 24.74 -42.27
N CYS A 165 -39.50 24.23 -42.90
CA CYS A 165 -39.33 24.26 -44.34
C CYS A 165 -40.29 23.27 -45.07
N GLY A 166 -40.71 22.18 -44.44
CA GLY A 166 -41.62 21.17 -44.95
C GLY A 166 -43.08 21.59 -44.92
N ARG A 167 -43.48 22.56 -44.09
CA ARG A 167 -44.85 23.06 -44.00
C ARG A 167 -45.21 23.86 -45.27
N LYS A 168 -45.91 23.18 -46.19
CA LYS A 168 -46.38 23.76 -47.46
C LYS A 168 -47.13 25.09 -47.24
N SER A 169 -47.86 25.24 -46.11
CA SER A 169 -48.64 26.44 -45.81
C SER A 169 -47.79 27.70 -45.71
N LYS A 170 -46.58 27.66 -45.13
CA LYS A 170 -45.70 28.83 -45.00
C LYS A 170 -45.11 29.27 -46.34
N LYS A 171 -44.76 28.29 -47.22
CA LYS A 171 -44.31 28.56 -48.59
C LYS A 171 -45.43 29.14 -49.44
N ILE A 172 -46.64 28.59 -49.33
CA ILE A 172 -47.84 29.08 -50.01
C ILE A 172 -48.19 30.50 -49.55
N LEU A 173 -48.10 30.76 -48.22
CA LEU A 173 -48.41 32.06 -47.67
C LEU A 173 -47.43 33.15 -48.15
N SER A 174 -46.15 32.86 -48.27
CA SER A 174 -45.14 33.80 -48.80
C SER A 174 -45.40 34.07 -50.32
N VAL A 175 -45.67 33.04 -51.09
CA VAL A 175 -46.02 33.21 -52.51
C VAL A 175 -47.34 33.93 -52.67
N LEU A 176 -48.36 33.58 -51.87
CA LEU A 176 -49.67 34.19 -51.91
C LEU A 176 -49.64 35.70 -51.62
N SER A 177 -48.83 36.11 -50.62
CA SER A 177 -48.66 37.53 -50.27
C SER A 177 -48.01 38.34 -51.40
N LEU A 178 -47.04 37.74 -52.10
CA LEU A 178 -46.42 38.35 -53.29
C LEU A 178 -47.41 38.43 -54.48
N VAL A 179 -48.22 37.39 -54.69
CA VAL A 179 -49.24 37.37 -55.72
C VAL A 179 -50.31 38.40 -55.43
N ILE A 180 -50.76 38.51 -54.19
CA ILE A 180 -51.73 39.57 -53.77
C ILE A 180 -51.13 40.95 -53.99
N ALA A 181 -49.92 41.20 -53.61
CA ALA A 181 -49.23 42.49 -53.82
C ALA A 181 -49.16 42.85 -55.33
N THR A 182 -48.81 41.87 -56.18
CA THR A 182 -48.77 42.11 -57.63
C THR A 182 -50.14 42.36 -58.22
N LEU A 183 -51.17 41.63 -57.74
CA LEU A 183 -52.54 41.82 -58.19
C LEU A 183 -53.06 43.25 -57.77
N LEU A 184 -52.74 43.68 -56.57
CA LEU A 184 -53.06 45.04 -56.07
C LEU A 184 -52.39 46.15 -56.93
N LEU A 185 -51.11 45.95 -57.27
CA LEU A 185 -50.33 46.82 -58.11
C LEU A 185 -50.91 46.87 -59.55
N CYS A 186 -51.24 45.71 -60.10
CA CYS A 186 -51.87 45.65 -61.42
C CYS A 186 -53.25 46.28 -61.42
N GLY A 187 -54.02 46.03 -60.35
CA GLY A 187 -55.34 46.66 -60.19
C GLY A 187 -55.22 48.17 -60.07
N ALA A 188 -54.33 48.72 -59.26
CA ALA A 188 -54.03 50.14 -59.14
C ALA A 188 -53.59 50.74 -60.48
N GLY A 189 -52.73 50.04 -61.23
CA GLY A 189 -52.28 50.42 -62.54
C GLY A 189 -53.42 50.45 -63.57
N ALA A 190 -54.31 49.47 -63.54
CA ALA A 190 -55.46 49.35 -64.41
C ALA A 190 -56.46 50.53 -64.12
N VAL A 191 -56.71 50.83 -62.84
CA VAL A 191 -57.53 52.00 -62.44
C VAL A 191 -56.88 53.31 -62.87
N TYR A 192 -55.56 53.44 -62.79
CA TYR A 192 -54.86 54.63 -63.25
C TYR A 192 -54.91 54.80 -64.79
N TYR A 193 -54.81 53.70 -65.53
CA TYR A 193 -54.71 53.75 -67.03
C TYR A 193 -56.08 53.74 -67.71
N LEU A 194 -57.08 53.05 -67.15
CA LEU A 194 -58.40 52.84 -67.73
C LEU A 194 -59.49 53.66 -67.04
N GLY A 195 -59.18 54.24 -65.90
CA GLY A 195 -60.19 54.90 -65.06
C GLY A 195 -60.57 56.32 -65.56
N ASP A 196 -61.70 56.44 -66.18
CA ASP A 196 -62.38 57.74 -66.22
C ASP A 196 -62.73 58.14 -64.80
N SER A 197 -62.08 59.17 -64.26
CA SER A 197 -62.06 59.55 -62.85
C SER A 197 -63.45 59.70 -62.23
N ASN A 198 -64.48 59.85 -63.07
CA ASN A 198 -65.85 60.07 -62.64
C ASN A 198 -66.63 58.82 -62.15
N TYR A 199 -66.23 57.62 -62.50
CA TYR A 199 -66.97 56.39 -62.11
C TYR A 199 -66.81 55.99 -60.66
N LEU A 200 -65.59 56.11 -60.11
CA LEU A 200 -65.28 55.75 -58.72
C LEU A 200 -65.78 56.85 -57.74
N THR A 201 -65.68 58.12 -58.12
CA THR A 201 -66.22 59.25 -57.35
C THR A 201 -67.75 59.20 -57.26
N ALA A 202 -68.41 58.75 -58.31
CA ALA A 202 -69.89 58.64 -58.33
C ALA A 202 -70.39 57.43 -57.50
N ALA A 203 -69.57 56.33 -57.38
CA ALA A 203 -69.97 55.10 -56.66
C ALA A 203 -69.68 55.14 -55.17
N TYR A 204 -68.63 55.84 -54.74
CA TYR A 204 -68.11 55.74 -53.33
C TYR A 204 -67.74 57.12 -52.67
N GLY A 205 -67.89 58.22 -53.36
CA GLY A 205 -67.75 59.56 -52.78
C GLY A 205 -66.31 60.01 -52.47
N MET A 206 -65.30 59.31 -52.92
CA MET A 206 -63.88 59.63 -52.71
C MET A 206 -63.16 59.74 -54.07
N ASP A 207 -62.11 60.62 -54.12
CA ASP A 207 -61.27 60.74 -55.34
C ASP A 207 -60.51 59.44 -55.69
N SER A 208 -60.48 59.14 -56.97
CA SER A 208 -59.80 57.91 -57.50
C SER A 208 -58.33 57.80 -57.09
N LEU A 209 -57.64 58.92 -56.83
CA LEU A 209 -56.32 59.04 -56.32
C LEU A 209 -56.14 58.40 -54.91
N VAL A 210 -57.18 58.53 -54.05
CA VAL A 210 -57.13 57.94 -52.69
C VAL A 210 -57.19 56.41 -52.74
N TYR A 211 -58.00 55.84 -53.64
CA TYR A 211 -58.05 54.37 -53.82
C TYR A 211 -56.77 53.81 -54.41
N ILE A 212 -56.18 54.50 -55.39
CA ILE A 212 -54.87 54.14 -55.96
C ILE A 212 -53.80 54.20 -54.87
N ALA A 213 -53.75 55.26 -54.10
CA ALA A 213 -52.78 55.40 -53.00
C ALA A 213 -52.97 54.32 -51.91
N ALA A 214 -54.26 54.02 -51.55
CA ALA A 214 -54.53 52.93 -50.61
C ALA A 214 -54.15 51.54 -51.15
N ALA A 215 -54.45 51.27 -52.46
CA ALA A 215 -54.04 49.97 -53.09
C ALA A 215 -52.52 49.84 -53.21
N VAL A 216 -51.79 50.90 -53.55
CA VAL A 216 -50.34 50.89 -53.61
C VAL A 216 -49.74 50.76 -52.19
N GLY A 217 -50.27 51.44 -51.18
CA GLY A 217 -49.89 51.29 -49.81
C GLY A 217 -50.09 49.88 -49.29
N ALA A 218 -51.25 49.26 -49.57
CA ALA A 218 -51.51 47.87 -49.21
C ALA A 218 -50.57 46.90 -49.95
N ALA A 219 -50.32 47.11 -51.25
CA ALA A 219 -49.40 46.30 -52.03
C ALA A 219 -47.98 46.34 -51.48
N ILE A 220 -47.48 47.48 -51.05
CA ILE A 220 -46.15 47.63 -50.41
C ILE A 220 -46.11 46.84 -49.11
N ILE A 221 -47.20 46.94 -48.28
CA ILE A 221 -47.25 46.16 -47.02
C ILE A 221 -47.23 44.67 -47.29
N PHE A 222 -48.06 44.17 -48.21
CA PHE A 222 -48.06 42.72 -48.58
C PHE A 222 -46.74 42.26 -49.22
N TYR A 223 -46.08 43.14 -49.99
CA TYR A 223 -44.76 42.86 -50.56
C TYR A 223 -43.71 42.74 -49.48
N LEU A 224 -43.67 43.64 -48.49
CA LEU A 224 -42.75 43.59 -47.36
C LEU A 224 -42.97 42.37 -46.49
N ILE A 225 -44.23 42.01 -46.20
CA ILE A 225 -44.54 40.77 -45.45
C ILE A 225 -44.09 39.57 -46.24
N GLY A 226 -44.36 39.49 -47.55
CA GLY A 226 -43.90 38.40 -48.42
C GLY A 226 -42.39 38.27 -48.48
N LEU A 227 -41.70 39.41 -48.59
CA LEU A 227 -40.24 39.45 -48.61
C LEU A 227 -39.63 39.00 -47.25
N ILE A 228 -40.18 39.47 -46.14
CA ILE A 228 -39.73 39.05 -44.80
C ILE A 228 -39.93 37.54 -44.59
N LEU A 229 -41.10 36.99 -45.00
CA LEU A 229 -41.39 35.56 -44.91
C LEU A 229 -40.45 34.76 -45.83
N TYR A 230 -40.20 35.26 -47.04
CA TYR A 230 -39.25 34.62 -47.97
C TYR A 230 -37.83 34.61 -47.47
N LEU A 231 -37.34 35.74 -46.96
CA LEU A 231 -35.97 35.83 -46.38
C LEU A 231 -35.82 34.93 -45.17
N ARG A 232 -36.85 34.88 -44.28
CA ARG A 232 -36.88 33.99 -43.11
C ARG A 232 -36.85 32.52 -43.55
N LEU A 233 -37.61 32.11 -44.54
CA LEU A 233 -37.58 30.75 -45.06
C LEU A 233 -36.24 30.40 -45.71
N ARG A 234 -35.65 31.31 -46.47
CA ARG A 234 -34.35 31.15 -47.10
C ARG A 234 -33.22 31.00 -46.07
N HIS A 235 -33.29 31.79 -44.95
CA HIS A 235 -32.34 31.68 -43.88
C HIS A 235 -32.43 30.30 -43.19
N ARG A 236 -33.64 29.85 -42.84
CA ARG A 236 -33.90 28.53 -42.28
C ARG A 236 -33.49 27.37 -43.20
N GLN A 237 -33.61 27.51 -44.52
CA GLN A 237 -33.09 26.51 -45.45
C GLN A 237 -31.57 26.41 -45.42
N LYS A 238 -30.86 27.54 -45.35
CA LYS A 238 -29.42 27.54 -45.23
C LYS A 238 -28.96 26.92 -43.90
N ASP A 239 -29.65 27.27 -42.79
CA ASP A 239 -29.35 26.67 -41.48
C ASP A 239 -29.54 25.15 -41.50
N MET A 240 -30.65 24.66 -42.13
CA MET A 240 -30.92 23.26 -42.31
C MET A 240 -29.83 22.55 -43.12
N GLU A 241 -29.39 23.14 -44.26
CA GLU A 241 -28.33 22.56 -45.08
C GLU A 241 -27.00 22.52 -44.35
N LEU A 242 -26.70 23.54 -43.51
CA LEU A 242 -25.49 23.59 -42.74
C LEU A 242 -25.49 22.56 -41.60
N SER A 243 -26.58 22.48 -40.84
CA SER A 243 -26.77 21.43 -39.84
C SER A 243 -26.78 20.02 -40.44
N ALA A 244 -27.38 19.84 -41.62
CA ALA A 244 -27.36 18.58 -42.32
C ALA A 244 -25.95 18.15 -42.71
N LYS A 245 -25.10 19.05 -43.21
CA LYS A 245 -23.70 18.74 -43.54
C LYS A 245 -22.91 18.29 -42.34
N VAL A 246 -23.05 19.04 -41.22
CA VAL A 246 -22.36 18.72 -39.95
C VAL A 246 -22.83 17.36 -39.43
N LEU A 247 -24.14 17.09 -39.44
CA LEU A 247 -24.69 15.82 -38.97
C LEU A 247 -24.25 14.64 -39.91
N GLN A 248 -24.21 14.86 -41.21
CA GLN A 248 -23.75 13.85 -42.15
C GLN A 248 -22.27 13.51 -41.92
N GLU A 249 -21.42 14.49 -41.67
CA GLU A 249 -20.02 14.26 -41.31
C GLU A 249 -19.88 13.49 -40.00
N ILE A 250 -20.66 13.84 -38.98
CA ILE A 250 -20.65 13.15 -37.67
C ILE A 250 -21.12 11.68 -37.85
N PHE A 251 -22.24 11.48 -38.54
CA PHE A 251 -22.79 10.14 -38.73
C PHE A 251 -21.91 9.27 -39.63
N SER A 252 -21.33 9.83 -40.70
CA SER A 252 -20.36 9.08 -41.52
C SER A 252 -19.15 8.63 -40.74
N ARG A 253 -18.65 9.44 -39.81
CA ARG A 253 -17.51 9.13 -38.98
C ARG A 253 -17.79 8.00 -37.97
N HIS A 254 -18.97 8.00 -37.32
CA HIS A 254 -19.29 7.08 -36.22
C HIS A 254 -20.21 5.92 -36.60
N LEU A 255 -21.03 6.05 -37.62
CA LEU A 255 -22.03 5.07 -38.04
C LEU A 255 -21.83 4.52 -39.49
N GLY A 256 -20.91 5.16 -40.22
CA GLY A 256 -20.80 4.93 -41.68
C GLY A 256 -21.79 5.77 -42.48
N ASP A 257 -21.99 5.45 -43.74
CA ASP A 257 -22.82 6.27 -44.67
C ASP A 257 -24.31 6.06 -44.39
N THR A 258 -24.83 6.71 -43.38
CA THR A 258 -26.24 6.62 -42.93
C THR A 258 -26.97 7.94 -43.18
N ALA A 259 -28.21 7.85 -43.69
CA ALA A 259 -29.06 9.04 -43.87
C ALA A 259 -29.47 9.65 -42.52
N ILE A 260 -29.60 10.97 -42.48
CA ILE A 260 -30.02 11.70 -41.25
C ILE A 260 -31.48 11.34 -40.92
N SER A 261 -31.64 10.55 -39.86
CA SER A 261 -32.91 10.05 -39.36
C SER A 261 -32.90 9.94 -37.84
N MET A 262 -34.10 9.78 -37.26
CA MET A 262 -34.24 9.53 -35.80
C MET A 262 -33.55 8.23 -35.40
N ASP A 263 -33.57 7.22 -36.24
CA ASP A 263 -32.92 5.93 -35.98
C ASP A 263 -31.39 6.06 -36.05
N ALA A 264 -30.86 6.85 -36.99
CA ALA A 264 -29.44 7.20 -37.01
C ALA A 264 -29.00 7.94 -35.74
N MET A 265 -29.82 8.88 -35.24
CA MET A 265 -29.54 9.59 -34.00
C MET A 265 -29.57 8.65 -32.78
N ARG A 266 -30.50 7.70 -32.70
CA ARG A 266 -30.53 6.67 -31.65
C ARG A 266 -29.30 5.77 -31.74
N ALA A 267 -28.89 5.36 -32.93
CA ALA A 267 -27.67 4.57 -33.13
C ALA A 267 -26.43 5.35 -32.71
N PHE A 268 -26.36 6.65 -33.03
CA PHE A 268 -25.30 7.54 -32.55
C PHE A 268 -25.26 7.64 -31.02
N GLN A 269 -26.41 7.85 -30.37
CA GLN A 269 -26.50 7.88 -28.91
C GLN A 269 -26.05 6.55 -28.28
N ALA A 270 -26.45 5.43 -28.84
CA ALA A 270 -25.99 4.10 -28.40
C ALA A 270 -24.46 3.98 -28.52
N ARG A 271 -23.89 4.48 -29.63
CA ARG A 271 -22.42 4.48 -29.82
C ARG A 271 -21.70 5.37 -28.80
N MET A 272 -22.25 6.55 -28.49
CA MET A 272 -21.70 7.43 -27.44
C MET A 272 -21.80 6.77 -26.05
N ALA A 273 -22.88 6.06 -25.77
CA ALA A 273 -23.02 5.29 -24.54
C ALA A 273 -21.98 4.18 -24.42
N GLU A 274 -21.59 3.52 -25.52
CA GLU A 274 -20.48 2.56 -25.53
C GLU A 274 -19.14 3.22 -25.17
N PHE A 275 -18.85 4.38 -25.75
CA PHE A 275 -17.62 5.13 -25.40
C PHE A 275 -17.62 5.60 -23.93
N THR A 276 -18.76 6.02 -23.41
CA THR A 276 -18.92 6.38 -21.99
C THR A 276 -18.66 5.17 -21.08
N ARG A 277 -19.19 3.99 -21.44
CA ARG A 277 -18.91 2.75 -20.71
C ARG A 277 -17.42 2.39 -20.78
N LEU A 278 -16.80 2.54 -21.94
CA LEU A 278 -15.36 2.29 -22.12
C LEU A 278 -14.54 3.25 -21.25
N SER A 279 -14.85 4.54 -21.25
CA SER A 279 -14.17 5.55 -20.41
C SER A 279 -14.31 5.22 -18.91
N SER A 280 -15.51 4.85 -18.46
CA SER A 280 -15.73 4.44 -17.08
C SER A 280 -15.00 3.14 -16.70
N ALA A 281 -14.88 2.19 -17.64
CA ALA A 281 -14.11 0.97 -17.43
C ALA A 281 -12.60 1.26 -17.35
N ILE A 282 -12.11 2.20 -18.14
CA ILE A 282 -10.71 2.68 -18.07
C ILE A 282 -10.45 3.27 -16.70
N ALA A 283 -11.28 4.19 -16.21
CA ALA A 283 -11.13 4.83 -14.90
C ALA A 283 -11.12 3.78 -13.75
N LYS A 284 -12.01 2.79 -13.80
CA LYS A 284 -12.02 1.68 -12.83
C LYS A 284 -10.75 0.84 -12.91
N SER A 285 -10.22 0.62 -14.11
CA SER A 285 -8.98 -0.15 -14.28
C SER A 285 -7.76 0.65 -13.80
N GLU A 286 -7.75 1.97 -13.94
CA GLU A 286 -6.71 2.84 -13.41
C GLU A 286 -6.67 2.81 -11.88
N THR A 287 -7.83 2.89 -11.21
CA THR A 287 -7.89 2.74 -9.74
C THR A 287 -7.45 1.35 -9.29
N ALA A 288 -7.79 0.29 -10.05
CA ALA A 288 -7.31 -1.06 -9.77
C ALA A 288 -5.78 -1.19 -9.94
N ILE A 289 -5.19 -0.51 -10.91
CA ILE A 289 -3.73 -0.46 -11.11
C ILE A 289 -3.04 0.22 -9.92
N GLU A 290 -3.59 1.31 -9.41
CA GLU A 290 -3.07 2.00 -8.22
C GLU A 290 -3.13 1.11 -6.97
N GLN A 291 -4.27 0.42 -6.76
CA GLN A 291 -4.40 -0.53 -5.65
C GLN A 291 -3.39 -1.68 -5.76
N LYS A 292 -3.24 -2.27 -6.95
CA LYS A 292 -2.23 -3.33 -7.16
C LYS A 292 -0.80 -2.81 -7.02
N ALA A 293 -0.53 -1.56 -7.37
CA ALA A 293 0.77 -0.96 -7.14
C ALA A 293 1.09 -0.83 -5.64
N ALA A 294 0.11 -0.45 -4.82
CA ALA A 294 0.25 -0.40 -3.36
C ALA A 294 0.47 -1.80 -2.76
N GLU A 295 -0.30 -2.82 -3.18
CA GLU A 295 -0.11 -4.21 -2.76
C GLU A 295 1.29 -4.73 -3.11
N ILE A 296 1.78 -4.42 -4.31
CA ILE A 296 3.14 -4.79 -4.75
C ILE A 296 4.20 -4.15 -3.87
N THR A 297 4.05 -2.87 -3.53
CA THR A 297 4.98 -2.16 -2.64
C THR A 297 5.00 -2.78 -1.24
N GLU A 298 3.84 -3.16 -0.70
CA GLU A 298 3.75 -3.84 0.60
C GLU A 298 4.43 -5.21 0.56
N LEU A 299 4.20 -6.00 -0.50
CA LEU A 299 4.85 -7.30 -0.67
C LEU A 299 6.37 -7.19 -0.84
N GLN A 300 6.85 -6.16 -1.53
CA GLN A 300 8.28 -5.86 -1.64
C GLN A 300 8.90 -5.56 -0.28
N GLY A 301 8.25 -4.76 0.54
CA GLY A 301 8.68 -4.49 1.92
C GLY A 301 8.72 -5.76 2.78
N ARG A 302 7.72 -6.65 2.66
CA ARG A 302 7.74 -7.96 3.35
C ARG A 302 8.88 -8.85 2.86
N GLN A 303 9.17 -8.87 1.56
CA GLN A 303 10.27 -9.64 1.01
C GLN A 303 11.63 -9.15 1.53
N GLU A 304 11.82 -7.84 1.63
CA GLU A 304 13.01 -7.20 2.18
C GLU A 304 13.18 -7.54 3.66
N THR A 305 12.12 -7.40 4.46
CA THR A 305 12.13 -7.78 5.89
C THR A 305 12.49 -9.25 6.11
N CYS A 306 11.94 -10.17 5.29
CA CYS A 306 12.35 -11.59 5.35
C CYS A 306 13.83 -11.77 5.03
N GLY A 307 14.36 -11.00 4.07
CA GLY A 307 15.79 -10.99 3.73
C GLY A 307 16.67 -10.56 4.90
N GLU A 308 16.34 -9.44 5.53
CA GLU A 308 17.06 -8.88 6.67
C GLU A 308 17.08 -9.85 7.87
N VAL A 309 15.93 -10.49 8.17
CA VAL A 309 15.85 -11.46 9.27
C VAL A 309 16.71 -12.68 8.97
N ILE A 310 16.69 -13.20 7.75
CA ILE A 310 17.55 -14.35 7.34
C ILE A 310 19.02 -13.96 7.49
N GLU A 311 19.43 -12.81 6.99
CA GLU A 311 20.82 -12.35 7.08
C GLU A 311 21.28 -12.17 8.53
N LYS A 312 20.44 -11.56 9.37
CA LYS A 312 20.70 -11.39 10.81
C LYS A 312 20.89 -12.74 11.50
N GLN A 313 20.02 -13.71 11.23
CA GLN A 313 20.12 -15.04 11.83
C GLN A 313 21.36 -15.80 11.35
N GLN A 314 21.69 -15.74 10.07
CA GLN A 314 22.91 -16.35 9.52
C GLN A 314 24.17 -15.73 10.13
N LYS A 315 24.17 -14.40 10.33
CA LYS A 315 25.28 -13.72 11.00
C LYS A 315 25.44 -14.18 12.46
N THR A 316 24.33 -14.29 13.20
CA THR A 316 24.35 -14.78 14.58
C THR A 316 24.86 -16.23 14.64
N GLN A 317 24.40 -17.09 13.74
CA GLN A 317 24.90 -18.47 13.65
C GLN A 317 26.41 -18.51 13.37
N TRP A 318 26.91 -17.73 12.44
CA TRP A 318 28.34 -17.62 12.15
C TRP A 318 29.15 -17.10 13.35
N GLU A 319 28.66 -16.13 14.10
CA GLU A 319 29.29 -15.61 15.33
C GLU A 319 29.36 -16.72 16.40
N LEU A 320 28.29 -17.51 16.57
CA LEU A 320 28.27 -18.64 17.49
C LEU A 320 29.26 -19.75 17.08
N GLU A 321 29.32 -20.09 15.80
CA GLU A 321 30.28 -21.07 15.26
C GLU A 321 31.73 -20.63 15.51
N LYS A 322 32.03 -19.34 15.28
CA LYS A 322 33.35 -18.77 15.56
C LYS A 322 33.68 -18.77 17.06
N LYS A 323 32.68 -18.47 17.91
CA LYS A 323 32.83 -18.60 19.37
C LYS A 323 33.12 -20.04 19.77
N LEU A 324 32.43 -21.02 19.21
CA LEU A 324 32.65 -22.45 19.47
C LEU A 324 34.07 -22.87 19.07
N GLU A 325 34.56 -22.44 17.91
CA GLU A 325 35.93 -22.70 17.46
C GLU A 325 36.97 -22.18 18.48
N HIS A 326 36.78 -20.91 18.94
CA HIS A 326 37.65 -20.32 19.97
C HIS A 326 37.60 -21.09 21.30
N LEU A 327 36.40 -21.46 21.77
CA LEU A 327 36.20 -22.21 23.01
C LEU A 327 36.81 -23.63 22.91
N SER A 328 36.74 -24.27 21.77
CA SER A 328 37.36 -25.55 21.50
C SER A 328 38.88 -25.49 21.56
N ALA A 329 39.50 -24.42 21.03
CA ALA A 329 40.94 -24.17 21.16
C ALA A 329 41.34 -23.92 22.62
N CYS A 330 40.58 -23.15 23.38
CA CYS A 330 40.79 -22.93 24.81
C CYS A 330 40.67 -24.23 25.64
N LYS A 331 39.74 -25.13 25.29
CA LYS A 331 39.58 -26.44 25.90
C LYS A 331 40.84 -27.30 25.69
N THR A 332 41.37 -27.35 24.47
CA THR A 332 42.60 -28.13 24.17
C THR A 332 43.78 -27.59 24.98
N GLN A 333 43.92 -26.29 25.15
CA GLN A 333 44.96 -25.71 26.02
C GLN A 333 44.74 -26.06 27.50
N ALA A 334 43.50 -26.02 27.99
CA ALA A 334 43.14 -26.38 29.36
C ALA A 334 43.38 -27.87 29.65
N GLU A 335 43.12 -28.75 28.68
CA GLU A 335 43.44 -30.19 28.78
C GLU A 335 44.94 -30.43 28.85
N GLY A 336 45.77 -29.72 28.09
CA GLY A 336 47.22 -29.75 28.17
C GLY A 336 47.75 -29.33 29.56
N LEU A 337 47.22 -28.25 30.14
CA LEU A 337 47.53 -27.80 31.49
C LEU A 337 47.14 -28.82 32.56
N LYS A 338 45.99 -29.48 32.42
CA LYS A 338 45.52 -30.53 33.31
C LYS A 338 46.47 -31.75 33.29
N HIS A 339 46.95 -32.12 32.12
CA HIS A 339 47.93 -33.21 31.99
C HIS A 339 49.25 -32.85 32.68
N ILE A 340 49.78 -31.65 32.54
CA ILE A 340 50.98 -31.16 33.17
C ILE A 340 50.81 -31.14 34.70
N LEU A 341 49.66 -30.72 35.22
CA LEU A 341 49.35 -30.70 36.66
C LEU A 341 49.29 -32.11 37.25
N ALA A 342 48.66 -33.07 36.53
CA ALA A 342 48.60 -34.47 36.95
C ALA A 342 50.00 -35.14 36.96
N GLU A 343 50.85 -34.79 36.02
CA GLU A 343 52.24 -35.27 35.98
C GLU A 343 53.06 -34.66 37.14
N ASN A 344 52.88 -33.42 37.45
CA ASN A 344 53.52 -32.76 38.59
C ASN A 344 53.08 -33.36 39.95
N ASP A 345 51.81 -33.72 40.10
CA ASP A 345 51.30 -34.38 41.30
C ASP A 345 51.89 -35.77 41.45
N ARG A 346 52.04 -36.53 40.36
CA ARG A 346 52.66 -37.82 40.32
C ARG A 346 54.18 -37.80 40.72
N ILE A 347 54.88 -36.78 40.20
CA ILE A 347 56.31 -36.59 40.56
C ILE A 347 56.39 -36.16 42.04
N ARG A 348 55.43 -35.48 42.63
CA ARG A 348 55.40 -35.15 44.07
C ARG A 348 55.10 -36.35 44.97
N GLU A 349 54.38 -37.35 44.52
CA GLU A 349 54.09 -38.58 45.21
C GLU A 349 55.30 -39.53 45.19
N GLU A 350 56.13 -39.46 44.14
CA GLU A 350 57.35 -40.26 43.98
C GLU A 350 58.59 -39.69 44.72
N LEU A 351 58.58 -38.41 45.12
CA LEU A 351 59.58 -37.71 45.89
C LEU A 351 59.27 -37.76 47.40
#